data_3681909ac22439dd3ca684b5aef767d4
#
_entry.id   3681909ac22439dd3ca684b5aef767d4
#
_cell.length_a   1.000
_cell.length_b   1.000
_cell.length_c   1.000
_cell.angle_alpha   90.00
_cell.angle_beta   90.00
_cell.angle_gamma   90.00
#
_symmetry.space_group_name_H-M   'P 1'
#
loop_
_entity.id
_entity.type
_entity.pdbx_description
1 polymer ?
#
loop_
_entity_poly.entity_id
_entity_poly.type
_entity_poly.pdbx_seq_one_letter_code
_entity_poly.pdbx_strand_id
1 'polypeptide(L)'
;MKTALITGITGQDGSFLAEFLLEKGYAVHGIMRRSSSFNTGRIEHLYLDEWVRDMKNRKMIELHYGDMTDSSSLIRILQQVQPDEVYNLAAQSHVKVSFDCPEYTAEADAVGTLRLLEAIRILGFEKKTKLYQASTSELFGKVQEVPQNENTPFYPRSPYGVAKQYGYWIVKNYREAYGIFAVNGILFNHESERRGETFVTRKITLAAARIKQGYQDKLYLGNLSALRDWGYARDYVECMWLMLQHETPEDFVIATGECHSVREFCTLAFREAGIELRWEGSGVDEKGVDSATGRILVEVDPKYFRPTEVEQLLGDPAKARSVLGWNPHKTSFEDLVRIMVRHDMQKVRKLYAHGEEQ
;
A
#
# COMPACT_ATOMS: atom_id res chain seq x y z
N MET A 1 -15.21 -18.13 15.71
CA MET A 1 -14.78 -16.79 15.21
C MET A 1 -13.32 -16.93 14.85
N LYS A 2 -12.92 -16.59 13.61
CA LYS A 2 -11.51 -16.61 13.22
C LYS A 2 -10.75 -15.43 13.82
N THR A 3 -9.48 -15.61 14.09
CA THR A 3 -8.58 -14.58 14.61
C THR A 3 -7.56 -14.21 13.54
N ALA A 4 -7.44 -12.92 13.24
CA ALA A 4 -6.48 -12.37 12.30
C ALA A 4 -5.45 -11.48 12.99
N LEU A 5 -4.19 -11.61 12.61
CA LEU A 5 -3.09 -10.73 13.03
C LEU A 5 -2.57 -9.95 11.81
N ILE A 6 -2.57 -8.63 11.91
CA ILE A 6 -2.12 -7.73 10.84
C ILE A 6 -0.86 -7.02 11.30
N THR A 7 0.27 -7.24 10.63
CA THR A 7 1.44 -6.39 10.77
C THR A 7 1.25 -5.12 9.91
N GLY A 8 1.73 -3.97 10.36
CA GLY A 8 1.52 -2.72 9.61
C GLY A 8 0.06 -2.23 9.59
N ILE A 9 -0.72 -2.55 10.62
CA ILE A 9 -2.15 -2.19 10.73
C ILE A 9 -2.40 -0.68 10.63
N THR A 10 -1.45 0.16 11.00
CA THR A 10 -1.53 1.62 10.93
C THR A 10 -1.31 2.18 9.51
N GLY A 11 -0.93 1.32 8.56
CA GLY A 11 -0.77 1.68 7.16
C GLY A 11 -2.10 1.83 6.40
N GLN A 12 -2.02 2.22 5.12
CA GLN A 12 -3.18 2.29 4.24
C GLN A 12 -3.93 0.95 4.19
N ASP A 13 -3.25 -0.10 3.74
CA ASP A 13 -3.84 -1.42 3.52
C ASP A 13 -4.25 -2.07 4.84
N GLY A 14 -3.41 -1.95 5.88
CA GLY A 14 -3.71 -2.49 7.19
C GLY A 14 -4.99 -1.91 7.79
N SER A 15 -5.24 -0.63 7.61
CA SER A 15 -6.46 0.02 8.12
C SER A 15 -7.73 -0.42 7.36
N PHE A 16 -7.68 -0.56 6.03
CA PHE A 16 -8.80 -1.09 5.25
C PHE A 16 -9.04 -2.58 5.50
N LEU A 17 -7.96 -3.36 5.63
CA LEU A 17 -8.07 -4.78 5.93
C LEU A 17 -8.67 -5.01 7.32
N ALA A 18 -8.30 -4.20 8.31
CA ALA A 18 -8.88 -4.27 9.65
C ALA A 18 -10.40 -4.04 9.62
N GLU A 19 -10.87 -3.00 8.92
CA GLU A 19 -12.31 -2.75 8.71
C GLU A 19 -12.99 -3.94 8.04
N PHE A 20 -12.43 -4.40 6.93
CA PHE A 20 -12.98 -5.51 6.15
C PHE A 20 -13.10 -6.81 6.96
N LEU A 21 -12.08 -7.15 7.75
CA LEU A 21 -12.11 -8.36 8.59
C LEU A 21 -13.08 -8.23 9.78
N LEU A 22 -13.20 -7.04 10.38
CA LEU A 22 -14.21 -6.77 11.39
C LEU A 22 -15.64 -6.94 10.84
N GLU A 23 -15.91 -6.43 9.63
CA GLU A 23 -17.18 -6.61 8.93
C GLU A 23 -17.50 -8.11 8.70
N LYS A 24 -16.45 -8.91 8.40
CA LYS A 24 -16.59 -10.37 8.24
C LYS A 24 -16.66 -11.15 9.56
N GLY A 25 -16.59 -10.49 10.69
CA GLY A 25 -16.75 -11.12 12.01
C GLY A 25 -15.49 -11.73 12.60
N TYR A 26 -14.30 -11.32 12.15
CA TYR A 26 -13.04 -11.73 12.76
C TYR A 26 -12.77 -11.03 14.10
N ALA A 27 -12.00 -11.68 14.97
CA ALA A 27 -11.22 -11.01 16.00
C ALA A 27 -9.95 -10.46 15.32
N VAL A 28 -9.77 -9.14 15.36
CA VAL A 28 -8.66 -8.48 14.64
C VAL A 28 -7.64 -7.97 15.64
N HIS A 29 -6.41 -8.46 15.52
CA HIS A 29 -5.24 -8.01 16.25
C HIS A 29 -4.28 -7.31 15.28
N GLY A 30 -3.63 -6.24 15.76
CA GLY A 30 -2.69 -5.47 14.96
C GLY A 30 -1.34 -5.30 15.63
N ILE A 31 -0.25 -5.44 14.87
CA ILE A 31 1.09 -5.08 15.33
C ILE A 31 1.37 -3.65 14.88
N MET A 32 1.67 -2.79 15.85
CA MET A 32 2.15 -1.44 15.59
C MET A 32 3.54 -1.23 16.19
N ARG A 33 4.39 -0.51 15.45
CA ARG A 33 5.73 -0.16 15.91
C ARG A 33 5.66 0.97 16.94
N ARG A 34 6.46 0.89 17.99
CA ARG A 34 6.62 2.02 18.93
C ARG A 34 7.26 3.20 18.20
N SER A 35 6.59 4.34 18.24
CA SER A 35 7.08 5.60 17.68
C SER A 35 6.87 6.72 18.70
N SER A 36 7.71 7.75 18.66
CA SER A 36 7.52 8.96 19.46
C SER A 36 6.40 9.86 18.94
N SER A 37 6.04 9.71 17.64
CA SER A 37 4.88 10.38 17.04
C SER A 37 3.70 9.40 16.94
N PHE A 38 2.49 9.93 17.08
CA PHE A 38 1.27 9.14 16.86
C PHE A 38 1.14 8.76 15.37
N ASN A 39 0.92 7.47 15.11
CA ASN A 39 0.73 6.94 13.75
C ASN A 39 -0.58 6.17 13.59
N THR A 40 -1.51 6.34 14.52
CA THR A 40 -2.80 5.63 14.59
C THR A 40 -3.94 6.31 13.84
N GLY A 41 -3.75 7.49 13.27
CA GLY A 41 -4.82 8.29 12.67
C GLY A 41 -5.70 7.57 11.63
N ARG A 42 -5.17 6.54 10.94
CA ARG A 42 -5.97 5.74 9.99
C ARG A 42 -6.87 4.71 10.66
N ILE A 43 -6.62 4.37 11.92
CA ILE A 43 -7.34 3.34 12.68
C ILE A 43 -8.02 3.88 13.96
N GLU A 44 -7.94 5.17 14.25
CA GLU A 44 -8.53 5.77 15.46
C GLU A 44 -10.00 5.45 15.63
N HIS A 45 -10.75 5.42 14.54
CA HIS A 45 -12.17 5.05 14.54
C HIS A 45 -12.43 3.56 14.86
N LEU A 46 -11.40 2.71 14.83
CA LEU A 46 -11.43 1.29 15.16
C LEU A 46 -10.79 0.99 16.52
N TYR A 47 -10.03 1.96 17.06
CA TYR A 47 -9.33 1.83 18.33
C TYR A 47 -9.92 2.79 19.34
N LEU A 48 -10.61 2.21 20.32
CA LEU A 48 -11.18 2.95 21.44
C LEU A 48 -10.62 2.40 22.74
N ASP A 49 -10.56 3.23 23.77
CA ASP A 49 -10.34 2.82 25.14
C ASP A 49 -11.33 1.70 25.53
N GLU A 50 -10.87 0.72 26.33
CA GLU A 50 -11.71 -0.42 26.77
C GLU A 50 -13.03 0.03 27.36
N TRP A 51 -13.01 1.10 28.15
CA TRP A 51 -14.21 1.66 28.78
C TRP A 51 -15.24 2.18 27.76
N VAL A 52 -14.76 2.81 26.68
CA VAL A 52 -15.63 3.28 25.58
C VAL A 52 -16.11 2.12 24.72
N ARG A 53 -15.29 1.07 24.57
CA ARG A 53 -15.63 -0.17 23.87
C ARG A 53 -16.84 -0.84 24.50
N ASP A 54 -16.80 -1.05 25.81
CA ASP A 54 -17.87 -1.74 26.55
C ASP A 54 -19.20 -0.97 26.47
N MET A 55 -19.15 0.36 26.51
CA MET A 55 -20.37 1.18 26.39
C MET A 55 -21.03 1.11 24.99
N LYS A 56 -20.25 0.89 23.92
CA LYS A 56 -20.76 0.93 22.53
C LYS A 56 -21.01 -0.45 21.93
N ASN A 57 -20.69 -1.54 22.62
CA ASN A 57 -20.81 -2.93 22.16
C ASN A 57 -20.30 -3.11 20.69
N ARG A 58 -19.20 -2.44 20.34
CA ARG A 58 -18.60 -2.46 18.99
C ARG A 58 -17.48 -3.48 18.94
N LYS A 59 -17.36 -4.18 17.81
CA LYS A 59 -16.19 -4.98 17.48
C LYS A 59 -15.01 -4.03 17.26
N MET A 60 -13.96 -4.17 18.06
CA MET A 60 -12.79 -3.30 18.04
C MET A 60 -11.54 -4.12 17.73
N ILE A 61 -10.50 -3.45 17.28
CA ILE A 61 -9.18 -4.03 17.11
C ILE A 61 -8.42 -4.08 18.44
N GLU A 62 -7.57 -5.09 18.60
CA GLU A 62 -6.60 -5.16 19.69
C GLU A 62 -5.20 -4.90 19.16
N LEU A 63 -4.48 -3.95 19.79
CA LEU A 63 -3.16 -3.50 19.33
C LEU A 63 -2.04 -4.03 20.21
N HIS A 64 -0.96 -4.50 19.56
CA HIS A 64 0.24 -5.00 20.21
C HIS A 64 1.45 -4.20 19.75
N TYR A 65 2.35 -3.85 20.68
CA TYR A 65 3.65 -3.28 20.33
C TYR A 65 4.61 -4.38 19.90
N GLY A 66 5.12 -4.26 18.67
CA GLY A 66 6.10 -5.18 18.10
C GLY A 66 6.79 -4.55 16.88
N ASP A 67 7.91 -5.13 16.47
CA ASP A 67 8.70 -4.66 15.34
C ASP A 67 9.17 -5.86 14.49
N MET A 68 9.17 -5.73 13.17
CA MET A 68 9.66 -6.76 12.25
C MET A 68 11.16 -7.02 12.43
N THR A 69 11.88 -6.13 13.09
CA THR A 69 13.30 -6.27 13.41
C THR A 69 13.55 -6.98 14.76
N ASP A 70 12.49 -7.31 15.51
CA ASP A 70 12.55 -7.93 16.84
C ASP A 70 11.80 -9.27 16.89
N SER A 71 12.55 -10.37 16.77
CA SER A 71 12.00 -11.72 16.82
C SER A 71 11.27 -12.05 18.13
N SER A 72 11.74 -11.52 19.25
CA SER A 72 11.17 -11.83 20.57
C SER A 72 9.75 -11.25 20.70
N SER A 73 9.54 -10.04 20.21
CA SER A 73 8.21 -9.42 20.19
C SER A 73 7.24 -10.19 19.29
N LEU A 74 7.68 -10.63 18.09
CA LEU A 74 6.85 -11.39 17.16
C LEU A 74 6.45 -12.75 17.73
N ILE A 75 7.38 -13.51 18.31
CA ILE A 75 7.09 -14.80 18.95
C ILE A 75 6.09 -14.63 20.09
N ARG A 76 6.30 -13.66 20.98
CA ARG A 76 5.40 -13.38 22.10
C ARG A 76 3.99 -13.03 21.62
N ILE A 77 3.85 -12.15 20.62
CA ILE A 77 2.55 -11.75 20.09
C ILE A 77 1.84 -12.94 19.43
N LEU A 78 2.51 -13.70 18.57
CA LEU A 78 1.94 -14.91 17.95
C LEU A 78 1.51 -15.93 19.00
N GLN A 79 2.30 -16.16 20.04
CA GLN A 79 1.97 -17.07 21.14
C GLN A 79 0.72 -16.60 21.90
N GLN A 80 0.59 -15.30 22.14
CA GLN A 80 -0.55 -14.72 22.86
C GLN A 80 -1.83 -14.74 22.01
N VAL A 81 -1.73 -14.33 20.73
CA VAL A 81 -2.88 -14.17 19.83
C VAL A 81 -3.32 -15.50 19.23
N GLN A 82 -2.40 -16.41 18.94
CA GLN A 82 -2.65 -17.68 18.27
C GLN A 82 -3.51 -17.57 17.00
N PRO A 83 -3.13 -16.71 16.04
CA PRO A 83 -3.97 -16.35 14.90
C PRO A 83 -4.23 -17.53 13.96
N ASP A 84 -5.42 -17.54 13.35
CA ASP A 84 -5.75 -18.42 12.22
C ASP A 84 -5.13 -17.87 10.92
N GLU A 85 -5.07 -16.55 10.81
CA GLU A 85 -4.58 -15.84 9.62
C GLU A 85 -3.63 -14.71 10.02
N VAL A 86 -2.48 -14.63 9.35
CA VAL A 86 -1.50 -13.55 9.50
C VAL A 86 -1.38 -12.80 8.18
N TYR A 87 -1.56 -11.50 8.22
CA TYR A 87 -1.38 -10.61 7.07
C TYR A 87 -0.13 -9.75 7.31
N ASN A 88 0.95 -10.08 6.61
CA ASN A 88 2.21 -9.35 6.73
C ASN A 88 2.26 -8.17 5.75
N LEU A 89 1.83 -7.00 6.23
CA LEU A 89 1.79 -5.74 5.48
C LEU A 89 2.83 -4.73 5.94
N ALA A 90 3.54 -5.02 7.04
CA ALA A 90 4.59 -4.14 7.57
C ALA A 90 5.80 -4.10 6.63
N ALA A 91 6.21 -2.90 6.27
CA ALA A 91 7.38 -2.67 5.44
C ALA A 91 7.90 -1.23 5.55
N GLN A 92 9.18 -1.02 5.23
CA GLN A 92 9.68 0.26 4.74
C GLN A 92 9.31 0.34 3.24
N SER A 93 8.14 0.89 2.91
CA SER A 93 7.54 0.77 1.57
C SER A 93 7.89 1.91 0.60
N HIS A 94 8.64 2.93 1.04
CA HIS A 94 8.99 4.06 0.20
C HIS A 94 10.26 3.77 -0.60
N VAL A 95 10.13 3.50 -1.91
CA VAL A 95 11.23 3.08 -2.79
C VAL A 95 12.43 4.03 -2.74
N LYS A 96 12.21 5.35 -2.84
CA LYS A 96 13.32 6.33 -2.79
C LYS A 96 14.06 6.28 -1.46
N VAL A 97 13.35 6.19 -0.35
CA VAL A 97 13.94 6.11 1.00
C VAL A 97 14.80 4.85 1.18
N SER A 98 14.48 3.76 0.45
CA SER A 98 15.30 2.53 0.52
C SER A 98 16.74 2.73 0.05
N PHE A 99 17.02 3.73 -0.79
CA PHE A 99 18.38 4.10 -1.18
C PHE A 99 19.13 4.84 -0.07
N ASP A 100 18.41 5.57 0.78
CA ASP A 100 18.99 6.29 1.92
C ASP A 100 19.15 5.37 3.15
N CYS A 101 18.26 4.38 3.32
CA CYS A 101 18.23 3.45 4.45
C CYS A 101 18.16 1.98 4.00
N PRO A 102 19.17 1.47 3.23
CA PRO A 102 19.08 0.13 2.63
C PRO A 102 19.13 -1.00 3.67
N GLU A 103 19.95 -0.87 4.71
CA GLU A 103 20.08 -1.88 5.77
C GLU A 103 18.77 -2.02 6.56
N TYR A 104 18.18 -0.91 6.99
CA TYR A 104 16.88 -0.94 7.69
C TYR A 104 15.79 -1.54 6.79
N THR A 105 15.80 -1.22 5.50
CA THR A 105 14.87 -1.79 4.53
C THR A 105 15.03 -3.31 4.43
N ALA A 106 16.27 -3.81 4.35
CA ALA A 106 16.56 -5.24 4.33
C ALA A 106 16.12 -5.93 5.64
N GLU A 107 16.43 -5.33 6.79
CA GLU A 107 16.07 -5.89 8.10
C GLU A 107 14.56 -5.97 8.31
N ALA A 108 13.81 -4.94 7.94
CA ALA A 108 12.36 -4.91 8.13
C ALA A 108 11.62 -5.77 7.09
N ASP A 109 11.96 -5.64 5.81
CA ASP A 109 11.18 -6.19 4.71
C ASP A 109 11.60 -7.61 4.32
N ALA A 110 12.91 -7.91 4.37
CA ALA A 110 13.44 -9.24 4.04
C ALA A 110 13.53 -10.12 5.28
N VAL A 111 14.42 -9.78 6.22
CA VAL A 111 14.67 -10.59 7.42
C VAL A 111 13.46 -10.59 8.34
N GLY A 112 12.69 -9.50 8.39
CA GLY A 112 11.43 -9.43 9.14
C GLY A 112 10.40 -10.48 8.67
N THR A 113 10.29 -10.71 7.37
CA THR A 113 9.43 -11.78 6.82
C THR A 113 9.91 -13.17 7.28
N LEU A 114 11.23 -13.42 7.26
CA LEU A 114 11.81 -14.65 7.78
C LEU A 114 11.51 -14.83 9.29
N ARG A 115 11.68 -13.75 10.09
CA ARG A 115 11.39 -13.81 11.55
C ARG A 115 9.94 -14.21 11.84
N LEU A 116 9.00 -13.73 11.03
CA LEU A 116 7.58 -14.07 11.19
C LEU A 116 7.32 -15.54 10.83
N LEU A 117 7.90 -16.06 9.75
CA LEU A 117 7.82 -17.46 9.37
C LEU A 117 8.47 -18.38 10.43
N GLU A 118 9.63 -18.00 10.94
CA GLU A 118 10.30 -18.74 12.03
C GLU A 118 9.46 -18.71 13.31
N ALA A 119 8.82 -17.60 13.64
CA ALA A 119 7.94 -17.52 14.80
C ALA A 119 6.75 -18.50 14.67
N ILE A 120 6.14 -18.61 13.48
CA ILE A 120 5.09 -19.61 13.19
C ILE A 120 5.63 -21.02 13.38
N ARG A 121 6.84 -21.32 12.87
CA ARG A 121 7.47 -22.64 12.97
C ARG A 121 7.87 -22.99 14.40
N ILE A 122 8.52 -22.08 15.13
CA ILE A 122 8.95 -22.28 16.52
C ILE A 122 7.76 -22.59 17.43
N LEU A 123 6.61 -21.97 17.19
CA LEU A 123 5.39 -22.17 17.97
C LEU A 123 4.59 -23.41 17.56
N GLY A 124 4.99 -24.13 16.52
CA GLY A 124 4.27 -25.30 16.01
C GLY A 124 2.94 -24.94 15.33
N PHE A 125 2.86 -23.76 14.70
CA PHE A 125 1.63 -23.26 14.08
C PHE A 125 1.57 -23.51 12.56
N GLU A 126 2.46 -24.31 11.99
CA GLU A 126 2.58 -24.57 10.55
C GLU A 126 1.28 -25.09 9.92
N LYS A 127 0.49 -25.85 10.67
CA LYS A 127 -0.79 -26.42 10.21
C LYS A 127 -2.01 -25.63 10.65
N LYS A 128 -1.81 -24.65 11.53
CA LYS A 128 -2.88 -23.82 12.08
C LYS A 128 -2.98 -22.48 11.38
N THR A 129 -1.86 -21.78 11.24
CA THR A 129 -1.81 -20.38 10.82
C THR A 129 -1.51 -20.27 9.33
N LYS A 130 -2.40 -19.58 8.60
CA LYS A 130 -2.18 -19.19 7.21
C LYS A 130 -1.49 -17.83 7.17
N LEU A 131 -0.55 -17.63 6.24
CA LEU A 131 0.19 -16.37 6.10
C LEU A 131 0.01 -15.78 4.71
N TYR A 132 -0.42 -14.52 4.65
CA TYR A 132 -0.36 -13.67 3.48
C TYR A 132 0.85 -12.74 3.58
N GLN A 133 1.68 -12.72 2.55
CA GLN A 133 2.82 -11.82 2.39
C GLN A 133 2.49 -10.74 1.34
N ALA A 134 2.50 -9.48 1.73
CA ALA A 134 2.47 -8.38 0.80
C ALA A 134 3.79 -8.31 0.03
N SER A 135 3.78 -8.79 -1.19
CA SER A 135 4.86 -8.64 -2.16
C SER A 135 4.60 -7.38 -3.02
N THR A 136 5.29 -7.18 -4.13
CA THR A 136 5.24 -5.91 -4.86
C THR A 136 5.58 -6.08 -6.34
N SER A 137 5.00 -5.25 -7.20
CA SER A 137 5.38 -5.13 -8.61
C SER A 137 6.83 -4.63 -8.82
N GLU A 138 7.45 -4.03 -7.80
CA GLU A 138 8.87 -3.62 -7.84
C GLU A 138 9.84 -4.82 -7.93
N LEU A 139 9.35 -6.07 -7.74
CA LEU A 139 10.11 -7.28 -8.06
C LEU A 139 10.48 -7.34 -9.55
N PHE A 140 9.56 -6.93 -10.42
CA PHE A 140 9.76 -6.95 -11.86
C PHE A 140 10.80 -5.92 -12.32
N GLY A 141 10.86 -4.75 -11.68
CA GLY A 141 11.90 -3.74 -11.83
C GLY A 141 12.22 -3.39 -13.29
N LYS A 142 13.35 -3.89 -13.83
CA LYS A 142 13.65 -3.83 -15.27
C LYS A 142 12.80 -4.88 -15.96
N VAL A 143 11.63 -4.49 -16.39
CA VAL A 143 10.57 -5.34 -16.92
C VAL A 143 11.09 -6.22 -18.09
N GLN A 144 10.84 -7.54 -18.01
CA GLN A 144 11.28 -8.51 -18.98
C GLN A 144 10.17 -8.84 -20.00
N GLU A 145 8.91 -8.65 -19.62
CA GLU A 145 7.73 -8.82 -20.48
C GLU A 145 6.57 -7.93 -19.98
N VAL A 146 5.62 -7.65 -20.86
CA VAL A 146 4.43 -6.82 -20.58
C VAL A 146 3.21 -7.52 -21.19
N PRO A 147 2.09 -7.70 -20.43
CA PRO A 147 1.97 -7.44 -18.99
C PRO A 147 2.75 -8.44 -18.14
N GLN A 148 3.04 -8.08 -16.87
CA GLN A 148 3.71 -8.95 -15.91
C GLN A 148 2.70 -9.91 -15.25
N ASN A 149 3.06 -11.18 -15.16
CA ASN A 149 2.29 -12.23 -14.50
C ASN A 149 3.16 -13.00 -13.48
N GLU A 150 2.61 -14.03 -12.86
CA GLU A 150 3.27 -14.81 -11.81
C GLU A 150 4.53 -15.57 -12.30
N ASN A 151 4.72 -15.74 -13.60
CA ASN A 151 5.86 -16.41 -14.20
C ASN A 151 6.92 -15.44 -14.76
N THR A 152 6.60 -14.15 -14.81
CA THR A 152 7.53 -13.12 -15.31
C THR A 152 8.80 -13.06 -14.46
N PRO A 153 10.00 -13.14 -15.05
CA PRO A 153 11.25 -13.07 -14.30
C PRO A 153 11.41 -11.76 -13.55
N PHE A 154 11.91 -11.83 -12.31
CA PHE A 154 12.18 -10.67 -11.48
C PHE A 154 13.54 -10.04 -11.82
N TYR A 155 13.57 -8.70 -11.84
CA TYR A 155 14.80 -7.92 -12.00
C TYR A 155 14.70 -6.61 -11.18
N PRO A 156 14.73 -6.67 -9.83
CA PRO A 156 14.50 -5.50 -8.99
C PRO A 156 15.51 -4.38 -9.25
N ARG A 157 15.07 -3.13 -9.10
CA ARG A 157 15.86 -1.92 -9.40
C ARG A 157 16.03 -1.00 -8.18
N SER A 158 15.74 -1.51 -6.98
CA SER A 158 15.89 -0.75 -5.74
C SER A 158 16.21 -1.67 -4.56
N PRO A 159 16.84 -1.16 -3.48
CA PRO A 159 17.04 -1.93 -2.26
C PRO A 159 15.70 -2.47 -1.69
N TYR A 160 14.61 -1.70 -1.82
CA TYR A 160 13.26 -2.15 -1.49
C TYR A 160 12.84 -3.38 -2.31
N GLY A 161 12.97 -3.31 -3.65
CA GLY A 161 12.64 -4.43 -4.53
C GLY A 161 13.44 -5.68 -4.23
N VAL A 162 14.75 -5.55 -3.94
CA VAL A 162 15.63 -6.67 -3.55
C VAL A 162 15.19 -7.27 -2.20
N ALA A 163 14.88 -6.45 -1.21
CA ALA A 163 14.41 -6.93 0.09
C ALA A 163 13.06 -7.67 -0.03
N LYS A 164 12.14 -7.15 -0.83
CA LYS A 164 10.85 -7.80 -1.12
C LYS A 164 11.01 -9.09 -1.93
N GLN A 165 12.01 -9.17 -2.82
CA GLN A 165 12.32 -10.40 -3.56
C GLN A 165 12.81 -11.50 -2.60
N TYR A 166 13.65 -11.18 -1.62
CA TYR A 166 14.00 -12.13 -0.57
C TYR A 166 12.72 -12.61 0.16
N GLY A 167 11.85 -11.67 0.58
CA GLY A 167 10.59 -11.99 1.25
C GLY A 167 9.70 -12.93 0.43
N TYR A 168 9.58 -12.70 -0.87
CA TYR A 168 8.85 -13.55 -1.81
C TYR A 168 9.39 -14.99 -1.82
N TRP A 169 10.70 -15.14 -2.01
CA TRP A 169 11.32 -16.46 -2.12
C TRP A 169 11.37 -17.22 -0.81
N ILE A 170 11.56 -16.53 0.32
CA ILE A 170 11.56 -17.21 1.62
C ILE A 170 10.15 -17.72 1.99
N VAL A 171 9.10 -17.00 1.65
CA VAL A 171 7.72 -17.47 1.81
C VAL A 171 7.46 -18.72 0.98
N LYS A 172 7.87 -18.73 -0.29
CA LYS A 172 7.76 -19.90 -1.17
C LYS A 172 8.56 -21.09 -0.64
N ASN A 173 9.79 -20.85 -0.19
CA ASN A 173 10.64 -21.87 0.40
C ASN A 173 9.99 -22.51 1.64
N TYR A 174 9.44 -21.71 2.57
CA TYR A 174 8.81 -22.21 3.79
C TYR A 174 7.50 -22.96 3.51
N ARG A 175 6.75 -22.54 2.50
CA ARG A 175 5.59 -23.29 2.00
C ARG A 175 5.98 -24.69 1.54
N GLU A 176 7.03 -24.79 0.73
CA GLU A 176 7.50 -26.05 0.16
C GLU A 176 8.21 -26.95 1.19
N ALA A 177 9.08 -26.38 2.03
CA ALA A 177 9.90 -27.13 2.99
C ALA A 177 9.11 -27.57 4.23
N TYR A 178 8.22 -26.73 4.76
CA TYR A 178 7.54 -26.98 6.04
C TYR A 178 6.02 -27.17 5.89
N GLY A 179 5.48 -26.98 4.68
CA GLY A 179 4.05 -27.12 4.41
C GLY A 179 3.19 -26.07 5.12
N ILE A 180 3.75 -24.88 5.36
CA ILE A 180 3.00 -23.73 5.87
C ILE A 180 2.09 -23.22 4.74
N PHE A 181 0.82 -22.94 5.05
CA PHE A 181 -0.03 -22.25 4.10
C PHE A 181 0.40 -20.77 4.03
N ALA A 182 1.35 -20.48 3.15
CA ALA A 182 1.91 -19.14 2.97
C ALA A 182 1.85 -18.74 1.50
N VAL A 183 1.35 -17.53 1.23
CA VAL A 183 1.09 -17.01 -0.13
C VAL A 183 1.67 -15.62 -0.31
N ASN A 184 2.08 -15.29 -1.55
CA ASN A 184 2.53 -13.95 -1.92
C ASN A 184 1.49 -13.26 -2.81
N GLY A 185 1.01 -12.09 -2.40
CA GLY A 185 0.29 -11.19 -3.28
C GLY A 185 1.28 -10.23 -3.94
N ILE A 186 1.49 -10.34 -5.26
CA ILE A 186 2.35 -9.42 -6.02
C ILE A 186 1.52 -8.18 -6.35
N LEU A 187 1.54 -7.24 -5.42
CA LEU A 187 0.71 -6.03 -5.47
C LEU A 187 1.27 -5.01 -6.46
N PHE A 188 0.44 -4.62 -7.42
CA PHE A 188 0.67 -3.42 -8.21
C PHE A 188 0.27 -2.19 -7.42
N ASN A 189 0.52 -0.99 -7.94
CA ASN A 189 0.25 0.22 -7.20
C ASN A 189 -1.24 0.32 -6.84
N HIS A 190 -1.52 0.57 -5.59
CA HIS A 190 -2.89 0.74 -5.10
C HIS A 190 -2.94 1.92 -4.13
N GLU A 191 -3.91 2.74 -4.37
CA GLU A 191 -3.99 4.09 -3.84
C GLU A 191 -5.30 4.29 -3.09
N SER A 192 -5.35 5.31 -2.27
CA SER A 192 -6.58 5.70 -1.58
C SER A 192 -6.45 7.08 -0.93
N GLU A 193 -7.52 7.55 -0.34
CA GLU A 193 -7.56 8.69 0.55
C GLU A 193 -6.69 8.51 1.83
N ARG A 194 -6.24 7.27 2.10
CA ARG A 194 -5.33 6.93 3.22
C ARG A 194 -3.88 6.74 2.79
N ARG A 195 -3.55 6.95 1.52
CA ARG A 195 -2.18 6.85 1.02
C ARG A 195 -1.26 7.81 1.76
N GLY A 196 0.01 7.44 1.96
CA GLY A 196 1.03 8.34 2.51
C GLY A 196 1.22 9.58 1.65
N GLU A 197 1.32 10.76 2.26
CA GLU A 197 1.33 12.04 1.55
C GLU A 197 2.56 12.29 0.66
N THR A 198 3.63 11.52 0.89
CA THR A 198 4.86 11.57 0.09
C THR A 198 4.79 10.77 -1.21
N PHE A 199 3.79 9.91 -1.37
CA PHE A 199 3.58 9.15 -2.61
C PHE A 199 2.96 10.04 -3.69
N VAL A 200 3.35 9.79 -4.95
CA VAL A 200 3.05 10.69 -6.08
C VAL A 200 1.56 10.99 -6.22
N THR A 201 0.69 10.00 -6.14
CA THR A 201 -0.76 10.15 -6.27
C THR A 201 -1.34 11.06 -5.19
N ARG A 202 -0.99 10.78 -3.92
CA ARG A 202 -1.46 11.59 -2.80
C ARG A 202 -0.85 12.99 -2.78
N LYS A 203 0.40 13.11 -3.19
CA LYS A 203 1.06 14.41 -3.39
C LYS A 203 0.30 15.27 -4.41
N ILE A 204 -0.16 14.66 -5.51
CA ILE A 204 -0.96 15.34 -6.56
C ILE A 204 -2.31 15.78 -6.00
N THR A 205 -3.07 14.88 -5.35
CA THR A 205 -4.43 15.21 -4.88
C THR A 205 -4.44 16.26 -3.78
N LEU A 206 -3.47 16.22 -2.85
CA LEU A 206 -3.29 17.25 -1.84
C LEU A 206 -2.89 18.61 -2.46
N ALA A 207 -1.96 18.60 -3.42
CA ALA A 207 -1.55 19.82 -4.09
C ALA A 207 -2.71 20.44 -4.89
N ALA A 208 -3.49 19.65 -5.64
CA ALA A 208 -4.67 20.12 -6.35
C ALA A 208 -5.67 20.78 -5.38
N ALA A 209 -5.91 20.15 -4.21
CA ALA A 209 -6.79 20.68 -3.19
C ALA A 209 -6.27 21.99 -2.57
N ARG A 210 -4.97 22.06 -2.24
CA ARG A 210 -4.33 23.26 -1.67
C ARG A 210 -4.28 24.41 -2.67
N ILE A 211 -3.91 24.13 -3.92
CA ILE A 211 -3.85 25.13 -5.00
C ILE A 211 -5.25 25.73 -5.25
N LYS A 212 -6.28 24.87 -5.34
CA LYS A 212 -7.66 25.31 -5.51
C LYS A 212 -8.14 26.23 -4.40
N GLN A 213 -7.69 25.99 -3.18
CA GLN A 213 -8.09 26.76 -1.99
C GLN A 213 -7.13 27.92 -1.67
N GLY A 214 -6.08 28.15 -2.48
CA GLY A 214 -5.14 29.25 -2.33
C GLY A 214 -4.03 29.05 -1.29
N TYR A 215 -3.78 27.82 -0.85
CA TYR A 215 -2.75 27.50 0.16
C TYR A 215 -1.45 26.96 -0.43
N GLN A 216 -1.37 26.81 -1.75
CA GLN A 216 -0.17 26.38 -2.45
C GLN A 216 -0.15 26.99 -3.86
N ASP A 217 1.03 27.43 -4.32
CA ASP A 217 1.16 28.04 -5.64
C ASP A 217 1.41 27.04 -6.75
N LYS A 218 2.29 26.04 -6.52
CA LYS A 218 2.73 25.09 -7.54
C LYS A 218 2.93 23.69 -6.97
N LEU A 219 2.78 22.70 -7.85
CA LEU A 219 3.16 21.30 -7.62
C LEU A 219 4.41 20.97 -8.44
N TYR A 220 5.40 20.37 -7.78
CA TYR A 220 6.61 19.87 -8.45
C TYR A 220 6.58 18.33 -8.49
N LEU A 221 6.74 17.76 -9.70
CA LEU A 221 6.73 16.32 -9.95
C LEU A 221 8.04 15.87 -10.63
N GLY A 222 8.27 14.57 -10.68
CA GLY A 222 9.33 13.97 -11.49
C GLY A 222 8.83 13.59 -12.88
N ASN A 223 9.09 12.35 -13.30
CA ASN A 223 8.72 11.85 -14.63
C ASN A 223 7.19 11.76 -14.81
N LEU A 224 6.61 12.66 -15.58
CA LEU A 224 5.19 12.70 -15.89
C LEU A 224 4.73 11.58 -16.85
N SER A 225 5.66 11.01 -17.61
CA SER A 225 5.37 9.95 -18.58
C SER A 225 5.45 8.54 -18.00
N ALA A 226 5.88 8.38 -16.73
CA ALA A 226 5.92 7.09 -16.08
C ALA A 226 4.52 6.45 -16.03
N LEU A 227 4.43 5.19 -16.48
CA LEU A 227 3.19 4.43 -16.58
C LEU A 227 3.04 3.49 -15.37
N ARG A 228 1.88 3.50 -14.74
CA ARG A 228 1.58 2.65 -13.57
C ARG A 228 0.18 2.06 -13.69
N ASP A 229 0.05 0.85 -13.21
CA ASP A 229 -1.23 0.20 -12.93
C ASP A 229 -1.65 0.63 -11.53
N TRP A 230 -2.72 1.41 -11.42
CA TRP A 230 -3.25 1.95 -10.17
C TRP A 230 -4.64 1.42 -9.87
N GLY A 231 -4.80 0.71 -8.76
CA GLY A 231 -6.09 0.28 -8.24
C GLY A 231 -6.46 0.95 -6.92
N TYR A 232 -7.66 0.66 -6.43
CA TYR A 232 -8.14 1.17 -5.14
C TYR A 232 -7.76 0.18 -4.01
N ALA A 233 -7.09 0.66 -2.98
CA ALA A 233 -6.57 -0.17 -1.91
C ALA A 233 -7.66 -1.02 -1.20
N ARG A 234 -8.89 -0.50 -1.09
CA ARG A 234 -10.00 -1.23 -0.49
C ARG A 234 -10.40 -2.46 -1.30
N ASP A 235 -10.28 -2.42 -2.63
CA ASP A 235 -10.54 -3.57 -3.49
C ASP A 235 -9.42 -4.61 -3.37
N TYR A 236 -8.18 -4.16 -3.17
CA TYR A 236 -7.01 -5.02 -3.01
C TYR A 236 -7.03 -5.84 -1.72
N VAL A 237 -7.48 -5.26 -0.60
CA VAL A 237 -7.56 -6.01 0.67
C VAL A 237 -8.57 -7.18 0.60
N GLU A 238 -9.59 -7.08 -0.23
CA GLU A 238 -10.47 -8.21 -0.50
C GLU A 238 -9.74 -9.36 -1.17
N CYS A 239 -8.87 -9.07 -2.16
CA CYS A 239 -8.04 -10.09 -2.81
C CYS A 239 -7.09 -10.77 -1.81
N MET A 240 -6.45 -9.99 -0.93
CA MET A 240 -5.60 -10.53 0.14
C MET A 240 -6.36 -11.57 1.00
N TRP A 241 -7.59 -11.26 1.36
CA TRP A 241 -8.43 -12.19 2.12
C TRP A 241 -8.82 -13.42 1.28
N LEU A 242 -9.25 -13.26 0.03
CA LEU A 242 -9.61 -14.36 -0.86
C LEU A 242 -8.47 -15.37 -1.03
N MET A 243 -7.22 -14.91 -1.13
CA MET A 243 -6.05 -15.76 -1.24
C MET A 243 -5.88 -16.70 -0.04
N LEU A 244 -6.22 -16.26 1.18
CA LEU A 244 -6.18 -17.11 2.37
C LEU A 244 -7.42 -18.00 2.53
N GLN A 245 -8.50 -17.74 1.80
CA GLN A 245 -9.69 -18.61 1.77
C GLN A 245 -9.56 -19.71 0.71
N HIS A 246 -8.62 -19.58 -0.25
CA HIS A 246 -8.38 -20.59 -1.27
C HIS A 246 -7.90 -21.91 -0.66
N GLU A 247 -8.16 -23.04 -1.32
CA GLU A 247 -7.82 -24.38 -0.80
C GLU A 247 -6.32 -24.64 -0.83
N THR A 248 -5.63 -24.17 -1.85
CA THR A 248 -4.19 -24.35 -2.05
C THR A 248 -3.41 -23.04 -1.91
N PRO A 249 -2.20 -23.06 -1.31
CA PRO A 249 -1.38 -21.86 -1.20
C PRO A 249 -0.71 -21.53 -2.53
N GLU A 250 -1.17 -20.49 -3.19
CA GLU A 250 -0.64 -20.01 -4.46
C GLU A 250 -0.32 -18.51 -4.43
N ASP A 251 0.59 -18.08 -5.30
CA ASP A 251 0.95 -16.68 -5.47
C ASP A 251 0.12 -16.06 -6.59
N PHE A 252 -0.25 -14.77 -6.44
CA PHE A 252 -1.11 -14.06 -7.39
C PHE A 252 -0.60 -12.66 -7.67
N VAL A 253 -0.65 -12.25 -8.94
CA VAL A 253 -0.56 -10.85 -9.35
C VAL A 253 -1.88 -10.17 -9.01
N ILE A 254 -1.80 -9.09 -8.25
CA ILE A 254 -2.94 -8.26 -7.88
C ILE A 254 -2.77 -6.90 -8.54
N ALA A 255 -3.49 -6.68 -9.64
CA ALA A 255 -3.38 -5.55 -10.53
C ALA A 255 -4.74 -5.24 -11.18
N THR A 256 -4.88 -4.05 -11.78
CA THR A 256 -6.08 -3.73 -12.55
C THR A 256 -6.00 -4.25 -13.98
N GLY A 257 -4.79 -4.36 -14.54
CA GLY A 257 -4.57 -4.65 -15.97
C GLY A 257 -4.68 -3.40 -16.83
N GLU A 258 -4.75 -2.22 -16.24
CA GLU A 258 -4.80 -0.93 -16.91
C GLU A 258 -3.63 -0.05 -16.48
N CYS A 259 -3.09 0.73 -17.43
CA CYS A 259 -1.91 1.55 -17.21
C CYS A 259 -2.20 3.02 -17.52
N HIS A 260 -1.89 3.89 -16.56
CA HIS A 260 -2.08 5.32 -16.68
C HIS A 260 -0.79 6.08 -16.39
N SER A 261 -0.60 7.23 -17.02
CA SER A 261 0.55 8.09 -16.79
C SER A 261 0.36 8.99 -15.56
N VAL A 262 1.47 9.41 -14.95
CA VAL A 262 1.43 10.43 -13.88
C VAL A 262 0.77 11.72 -14.38
N ARG A 263 1.00 12.08 -15.66
CA ARG A 263 0.34 13.24 -16.30
C ARG A 263 -1.18 13.08 -16.33
N GLU A 264 -1.67 11.91 -16.75
CA GLU A 264 -3.12 11.62 -16.79
C GLU A 264 -3.75 11.70 -15.40
N PHE A 265 -3.13 11.06 -14.40
CA PHE A 265 -3.58 11.16 -13.00
C PHE A 265 -3.64 12.62 -12.54
N CYS A 266 -2.58 13.40 -12.82
CA CYS A 266 -2.51 14.81 -12.45
C CYS A 266 -3.63 15.64 -13.14
N THR A 267 -3.84 15.43 -14.44
CA THR A 267 -4.89 16.10 -15.22
C THR A 267 -6.27 15.84 -14.62
N LEU A 268 -6.58 14.57 -14.34
CA LEU A 268 -7.85 14.17 -13.73
C LEU A 268 -8.03 14.76 -12.32
N ALA A 269 -6.97 14.74 -11.51
CA ALA A 269 -7.01 15.27 -10.14
C ALA A 269 -7.29 16.79 -10.12
N PHE A 270 -6.63 17.54 -10.99
CA PHE A 270 -6.87 18.99 -11.09
C PHE A 270 -8.27 19.27 -11.64
N ARG A 271 -8.73 18.52 -12.64
CA ARG A 271 -10.09 18.64 -13.17
C ARG A 271 -11.16 18.38 -12.10
N GLU A 272 -10.99 17.33 -11.28
CA GLU A 272 -11.92 17.06 -10.17
C GLU A 272 -11.88 18.16 -9.09
N ALA A 273 -10.75 18.84 -8.92
CA ALA A 273 -10.64 20.02 -8.08
C ALA A 273 -11.21 21.30 -8.74
N GLY A 274 -11.71 21.23 -9.97
CA GLY A 274 -12.27 22.35 -10.73
C GLY A 274 -11.21 23.29 -11.34
N ILE A 275 -10.09 22.72 -11.81
CA ILE A 275 -9.00 23.40 -12.52
C ILE A 275 -8.69 22.59 -13.80
N GLU A 276 -8.84 23.22 -14.98
CA GLU A 276 -8.50 22.60 -16.25
C GLU A 276 -7.04 22.87 -16.62
N LEU A 277 -6.22 21.80 -16.63
CA LEU A 277 -4.82 21.90 -17.04
C LEU A 277 -4.66 21.69 -18.55
N ARG A 278 -3.84 22.56 -19.18
CA ARG A 278 -3.22 22.30 -20.48
C ARG A 278 -1.72 22.10 -20.27
N TRP A 279 -1.13 21.18 -21.05
CA TRP A 279 0.28 20.86 -20.94
C TRP A 279 1.08 21.59 -22.02
N GLU A 280 2.21 22.17 -21.63
CA GLU A 280 3.15 22.89 -22.50
C GLU A 280 4.55 22.38 -22.29
N GLY A 281 5.36 22.30 -23.37
CA GLY A 281 6.72 21.78 -23.32
C GLY A 281 6.76 20.25 -23.31
N SER A 282 7.94 19.70 -22.97
CA SER A 282 8.17 18.25 -22.89
C SER A 282 9.33 17.93 -21.95
N GLY A 283 9.36 16.72 -21.38
CA GLY A 283 10.42 16.26 -20.51
C GLY A 283 10.58 17.12 -19.26
N VAL A 284 11.77 17.63 -19.00
CA VAL A 284 12.04 18.46 -17.82
C VAL A 284 11.48 19.89 -17.92
N ASP A 285 11.16 20.34 -19.13
CA ASP A 285 10.58 21.66 -19.38
C ASP A 285 9.04 21.62 -19.44
N GLU A 286 8.45 20.45 -19.23
CA GLU A 286 7.00 20.27 -19.28
C GLU A 286 6.31 20.98 -18.12
N LYS A 287 5.20 21.68 -18.41
CA LYS A 287 4.43 22.48 -17.47
C LYS A 287 2.94 22.22 -17.61
N GLY A 288 2.26 22.11 -16.49
CA GLY A 288 0.80 22.14 -16.40
C GLY A 288 0.32 23.56 -16.12
N VAL A 289 -0.42 24.14 -17.07
CA VAL A 289 -0.90 25.51 -17.03
C VAL A 289 -2.41 25.51 -16.86
N ASP A 290 -2.91 26.31 -15.92
CA ASP A 290 -4.35 26.53 -15.77
C ASP A 290 -4.91 27.24 -17.02
N SER A 291 -5.83 26.58 -17.69
CA SER A 291 -6.44 27.09 -18.93
C SER A 291 -7.23 28.39 -18.74
N ALA A 292 -7.75 28.62 -17.54
CA ALA A 292 -8.55 29.82 -17.26
C ALA A 292 -7.70 31.04 -16.92
N THR A 293 -6.59 30.86 -16.19
CA THR A 293 -5.80 31.99 -15.66
C THR A 293 -4.44 32.15 -16.33
N GLY A 294 -3.96 31.13 -17.06
CA GLY A 294 -2.61 31.12 -17.64
C GLY A 294 -1.49 30.89 -16.61
N ARG A 295 -1.81 30.63 -15.33
CA ARG A 295 -0.82 30.37 -14.29
C ARG A 295 -0.20 28.98 -14.46
N ILE A 296 1.10 28.87 -14.28
CA ILE A 296 1.81 27.59 -14.22
C ILE A 296 1.56 26.99 -12.83
N LEU A 297 0.88 25.84 -12.79
CA LEU A 297 0.52 25.16 -11.55
C LEU A 297 1.32 23.87 -11.31
N VAL A 298 1.84 23.26 -12.38
CA VAL A 298 2.66 22.03 -12.28
C VAL A 298 3.97 22.24 -13.05
N GLU A 299 5.08 21.87 -12.45
CA GLU A 299 6.42 21.89 -13.08
C GLU A 299 7.16 20.57 -12.79
N VAL A 300 8.03 20.18 -13.71
CA VAL A 300 8.93 19.04 -13.52
C VAL A 300 10.19 19.53 -12.78
N ASP A 301 10.59 18.79 -11.73
CA ASP A 301 11.83 19.05 -11.00
C ASP A 301 12.68 17.76 -10.99
N PRO A 302 13.89 17.78 -11.60
CA PRO A 302 14.75 16.60 -11.70
C PRO A 302 15.10 15.93 -10.35
N LYS A 303 15.04 16.67 -9.24
CA LYS A 303 15.31 16.08 -7.89
C LYS A 303 14.32 14.99 -7.48
N TYR A 304 13.15 14.91 -8.15
CA TYR A 304 12.15 13.86 -7.91
C TYR A 304 12.32 12.64 -8.81
N PHE A 305 13.31 12.62 -9.71
CA PHE A 305 13.65 11.42 -10.46
C PHE A 305 14.31 10.39 -9.54
N ARG A 306 14.08 9.12 -9.82
CA ARG A 306 14.73 8.01 -9.10
C ARG A 306 16.13 7.78 -9.67
N PRO A 307 17.11 7.28 -8.87
CA PRO A 307 18.42 6.88 -9.37
C PRO A 307 18.34 5.83 -10.50
N THR A 308 17.35 4.94 -10.41
CA THR A 308 16.97 3.97 -11.45
C THR A 308 15.46 4.00 -11.63
N GLU A 309 15.01 4.44 -12.80
CA GLU A 309 13.59 4.49 -13.12
C GLU A 309 13.05 3.12 -13.55
N VAL A 310 11.76 2.92 -13.25
CA VAL A 310 10.93 1.86 -13.80
C VAL A 310 9.91 2.55 -14.71
N GLU A 311 10.02 2.34 -16.01
CA GLU A 311 9.24 3.08 -17.00
C GLU A 311 7.77 2.64 -17.01
N GLN A 312 7.53 1.33 -16.94
CA GLN A 312 6.19 0.75 -17.02
C GLN A 312 6.03 -0.44 -16.07
N LEU A 313 4.94 -0.42 -15.29
CA LEU A 313 4.45 -1.58 -14.55
C LEU A 313 2.98 -1.79 -14.93
N LEU A 314 2.69 -2.91 -15.57
CA LEU A 314 1.35 -3.32 -16.00
C LEU A 314 1.15 -4.79 -15.62
N GLY A 315 0.27 -5.09 -14.68
CA GLY A 315 0.03 -6.45 -14.21
C GLY A 315 -1.04 -7.17 -15.02
N ASP A 316 -0.93 -8.50 -15.10
CA ASP A 316 -1.98 -9.37 -15.62
C ASP A 316 -2.78 -9.99 -14.46
N PRO A 317 -4.00 -9.54 -14.17
CA PRO A 317 -4.83 -10.08 -13.09
C PRO A 317 -5.58 -11.37 -13.47
N ALA A 318 -5.33 -11.97 -14.62
CA ALA A 318 -6.13 -13.07 -15.17
C ALA A 318 -6.24 -14.26 -14.19
N LYS A 319 -5.14 -14.62 -13.51
CA LYS A 319 -5.14 -15.69 -12.52
C LYS A 319 -5.98 -15.33 -11.30
N ALA A 320 -5.82 -14.15 -10.72
CA ALA A 320 -6.62 -13.72 -9.56
C ALA A 320 -8.12 -13.65 -9.91
N ARG A 321 -8.47 -13.20 -11.11
CA ARG A 321 -9.86 -13.18 -11.59
C ARG A 321 -10.45 -14.56 -11.76
N SER A 322 -9.75 -15.49 -12.43
CA SER A 322 -10.26 -16.81 -12.77
C SER A 322 -10.29 -17.76 -11.58
N VAL A 323 -9.28 -17.72 -10.72
CA VAL A 323 -9.12 -18.65 -9.58
C VAL A 323 -9.84 -18.16 -8.34
N LEU A 324 -9.70 -16.87 -8.01
CA LEU A 324 -10.28 -16.29 -6.79
C LEU A 324 -11.63 -15.61 -7.01
N GLY A 325 -12.05 -15.41 -8.27
CA GLY A 325 -13.26 -14.64 -8.59
C GLY A 325 -13.13 -13.16 -8.24
N TRP A 326 -11.91 -12.66 -8.05
CA TRP A 326 -11.67 -11.26 -7.69
C TRP A 326 -11.97 -10.33 -8.87
N ASN A 327 -12.65 -9.21 -8.58
CA ASN A 327 -12.90 -8.16 -9.57
C ASN A 327 -11.99 -6.95 -9.33
N PRO A 328 -10.97 -6.72 -10.16
CA PRO A 328 -10.06 -5.57 -10.03
C PRO A 328 -10.70 -4.21 -10.38
N HIS A 329 -11.85 -4.23 -11.04
CA HIS A 329 -12.54 -3.03 -11.56
C HIS A 329 -13.81 -2.67 -10.75
N LYS A 330 -13.85 -2.99 -9.45
CA LYS A 330 -14.93 -2.51 -8.57
C LYS A 330 -14.92 -0.99 -8.50
N THR A 331 -13.72 -0.40 -8.45
CA THR A 331 -13.47 1.03 -8.48
C THR A 331 -12.69 1.36 -9.75
N SER A 332 -13.23 2.20 -10.62
CA SER A 332 -12.55 2.67 -11.83
C SER A 332 -11.40 3.62 -11.48
N PHE A 333 -10.47 3.85 -12.43
CA PHE A 333 -9.38 4.80 -12.26
C PHE A 333 -9.90 6.22 -11.98
N GLU A 334 -10.93 6.65 -12.70
CA GLU A 334 -11.57 7.96 -12.48
C GLU A 334 -12.23 8.06 -11.11
N ASP A 335 -12.89 7.00 -10.66
CA ASP A 335 -13.49 6.97 -9.32
C ASP A 335 -12.44 7.02 -8.22
N LEU A 336 -11.33 6.31 -8.39
CA LEU A 336 -10.18 6.37 -7.48
C LEU A 336 -9.67 7.81 -7.33
N VAL A 337 -9.41 8.49 -8.44
CA VAL A 337 -8.95 9.90 -8.43
C VAL A 337 -9.97 10.78 -7.75
N ARG A 338 -11.27 10.60 -8.07
CA ARG A 338 -12.38 11.35 -7.48
C ARG A 338 -12.46 11.16 -5.96
N ILE A 339 -12.37 9.93 -5.47
CA ILE A 339 -12.39 9.61 -4.03
C ILE A 339 -11.25 10.35 -3.31
N MET A 340 -10.04 10.26 -3.85
CA MET A 340 -8.86 10.87 -3.25
C MET A 340 -8.96 12.41 -3.22
N VAL A 341 -9.34 13.02 -4.34
CA VAL A 341 -9.44 14.50 -4.44
C VAL A 341 -10.54 15.03 -3.51
N ARG A 342 -11.73 14.42 -3.51
CA ARG A 342 -12.83 14.86 -2.64
C ARG A 342 -12.47 14.79 -1.17
N HIS A 343 -11.82 13.73 -0.76
CA HIS A 343 -11.31 13.61 0.61
C HIS A 343 -10.31 14.73 0.93
N ASP A 344 -9.33 14.98 0.04
CA ASP A 344 -8.29 15.97 0.29
C ASP A 344 -8.82 17.41 0.25
N MET A 345 -9.81 17.69 -0.60
CA MET A 345 -10.53 18.97 -0.59
C MET A 345 -11.22 19.24 0.76
N GLN A 346 -11.83 18.21 1.36
CA GLN A 346 -12.45 18.33 2.69
C GLN A 346 -11.40 18.46 3.78
N LYS A 347 -10.32 17.67 3.71
CA LYS A 347 -9.20 17.71 4.67
C LYS A 347 -8.56 19.09 4.71
N VAL A 348 -8.19 19.64 3.56
CA VAL A 348 -7.56 20.95 3.44
C VAL A 348 -8.49 22.05 3.97
N ARG A 349 -9.78 22.01 3.61
CA ARG A 349 -10.76 22.96 4.13
C ARG A 349 -10.85 22.95 5.67
N LYS A 350 -10.86 21.77 6.29
CA LYS A 350 -10.91 21.65 7.76
C LYS A 350 -9.65 22.17 8.43
N LEU A 351 -8.46 21.82 7.91
CA LEU A 351 -7.18 22.24 8.47
C LEU A 351 -7.04 23.76 8.53
N TYR A 352 -7.38 24.45 7.44
CA TYR A 352 -7.19 25.89 7.36
C TYR A 352 -8.39 26.72 7.89
N ALA A 353 -9.60 26.11 8.01
CA ALA A 353 -10.73 26.77 8.67
C ALA A 353 -10.52 26.95 10.18
N HIS A 354 -9.65 26.15 10.80
CA HIS A 354 -9.37 26.16 12.24
C HIS A 354 -8.03 26.83 12.58
N GLY A 355 -7.34 27.43 11.61
CA GLY A 355 -6.08 28.16 11.83
C GLY A 355 -4.91 27.29 12.30
N GLU A 356 -4.96 25.99 12.10
CA GLU A 356 -3.87 25.07 12.42
C GLU A 356 -2.86 25.06 11.27
N GLU A 357 -1.92 25.99 11.28
CA GLU A 357 -0.62 25.82 10.65
C GLU A 357 0.20 24.83 11.51
N GLN A 358 0.48 23.66 11.00
CA GLN A 358 1.53 22.76 11.51
C GLN A 358 2.69 22.73 10.55
#